data_3c9b6f11566a7bcdec46f607166016dc
#
_entry.id   3c9b6f11566a7bcdec46f607166016dc
#
_cell.length_a   1.000
_cell.length_b   1.000
_cell.length_c   1.000
_cell.angle_alpha   90.00
_cell.angle_beta   90.00
_cell.angle_gamma   90.00
#
_symmetry.space_group_name_H-M   'P 1'
#
loop_
_entity.id
_entity.type
_entity.pdbx_description
1 polymer ?
#
loop_
_entity_poly.entity_id
_entity_poly.type
_entity_poly.pdbx_seq_one_letter_code
_entity_poly.pdbx_strand_id
1 'polypeptide(L)'
;MKKNLIFIGMPAVGKSTVGIVVAKRLGMNFIDADLLIQEQEKKLLREIIADVGQDGFLKIENQVNAELETENSVISPGGSVIYCRDAMRHYKEIGTIVYLQASYQTIKKRIHNPKKRGVVLRKGQSFRDLYNERVPYFEKYADITVCEDGCRIEDTIENVLNAVAEYRKQQKKQKKKRFRKNYSTKNRKSTKHPGKRTGRYTAAKKTETKKAETKKAEVKKT
;
A
#
# COMPACT_ATOMS: atom_id res chain seq x y z
N MET A 1 -3.21 0.34 -9.85
CA MET A 1 -2.29 -0.52 -9.07
C MET A 1 -1.82 0.33 -7.91
N LYS A 2 -1.67 -0.26 -6.73
CA LYS A 2 -1.03 0.41 -5.58
C LYS A 2 0.40 0.79 -5.99
N LYS A 3 0.74 2.07 -5.86
CA LYS A 3 2.03 2.59 -6.35
C LYS A 3 3.08 2.67 -5.25
N ASN A 4 2.64 2.76 -3.97
CA ASN A 4 3.55 2.89 -2.84
C ASN A 4 4.00 1.53 -2.28
N LEU A 5 5.13 1.52 -1.58
CA LEU A 5 5.62 0.44 -0.74
C LEU A 5 5.69 0.94 0.70
N ILE A 6 5.10 0.22 1.64
CA ILE A 6 5.13 0.59 3.06
C ILE A 6 5.95 -0.46 3.80
N PHE A 7 7.04 -0.04 4.44
CA PHE A 7 7.94 -0.93 5.16
C PHE A 7 7.58 -0.98 6.64
N ILE A 8 7.09 -2.13 7.10
CA ILE A 8 6.80 -2.36 8.51
C ILE A 8 7.79 -3.36 9.12
N GLY A 9 7.92 -3.37 10.43
CA GLY A 9 8.81 -4.25 11.16
C GLY A 9 9.33 -3.64 12.45
N MET A 10 10.08 -4.43 13.21
CA MET A 10 10.62 -4.01 14.49
C MET A 10 11.54 -2.79 14.38
N PRO A 11 11.67 -1.97 15.45
CA PRO A 11 12.74 -0.99 15.54
C PRO A 11 14.10 -1.65 15.31
N ALA A 12 15.02 -0.95 14.64
CA ALA A 12 16.35 -1.42 14.25
C ALA A 12 16.39 -2.58 13.23
N VAL A 13 15.27 -2.97 12.62
CA VAL A 13 15.27 -3.96 11.52
C VAL A 13 15.88 -3.42 10.23
N GLY A 14 15.98 -2.11 10.05
CA GLY A 14 16.61 -1.51 8.85
C GLY A 14 15.64 -0.85 7.87
N LYS A 15 14.36 -0.63 8.25
CA LYS A 15 13.33 -0.05 7.37
C LYS A 15 13.80 1.16 6.58
N SER A 16 14.29 2.20 7.26
CA SER A 16 14.72 3.44 6.59
C SER A 16 15.97 3.19 5.73
N THR A 17 16.93 2.39 6.19
CA THR A 17 18.16 2.11 5.44
C THR A 17 17.89 1.34 4.16
N VAL A 18 17.12 0.26 4.25
CA VAL A 18 16.69 -0.55 3.09
C VAL A 18 15.75 0.27 2.21
N GLY A 19 14.82 1.01 2.83
CA GLY A 19 13.82 1.82 2.14
C GLY A 19 14.40 2.89 1.23
N ILE A 20 15.42 3.63 1.68
CA ILE A 20 16.10 4.64 0.88
C ILE A 20 16.73 4.02 -0.38
N VAL A 21 17.43 2.88 -0.22
CA VAL A 21 18.10 2.24 -1.35
C VAL A 21 17.10 1.61 -2.31
N VAL A 22 16.06 0.96 -1.81
CA VAL A 22 14.96 0.40 -2.63
C VAL A 22 14.25 1.50 -3.39
N ALA A 23 13.95 2.65 -2.75
CA ALA A 23 13.35 3.80 -3.40
C ALA A 23 14.22 4.30 -4.56
N LYS A 24 15.51 4.50 -4.32
CA LYS A 24 16.48 4.89 -5.36
C LYS A 24 16.51 3.89 -6.53
N ARG A 25 16.57 2.59 -6.24
CA ARG A 25 16.63 1.51 -7.24
C ARG A 25 15.35 1.42 -8.09
N LEU A 26 14.20 1.76 -7.52
CA LEU A 26 12.89 1.72 -8.19
C LEU A 26 12.47 3.05 -8.81
N GLY A 27 13.27 4.12 -8.65
CA GLY A 27 12.89 5.48 -9.10
C GLY A 27 11.69 6.02 -8.34
N MET A 28 11.59 5.74 -7.04
CA MET A 28 10.52 6.17 -6.14
C MET A 28 11.03 7.22 -5.16
N ASN A 29 10.13 8.03 -4.61
CA ASN A 29 10.45 8.90 -3.48
C ASN A 29 10.64 8.06 -2.21
N PHE A 30 11.36 8.59 -1.22
CA PHE A 30 11.46 8.00 0.11
C PHE A 30 10.84 8.93 1.15
N ILE A 31 10.01 8.38 2.02
CA ILE A 31 9.34 9.10 3.10
C ILE A 31 9.60 8.35 4.42
N ASP A 32 10.25 9.02 5.37
CA ASP A 32 10.36 8.57 6.75
C ASP A 32 9.24 9.24 7.56
N ALA A 33 8.25 8.47 8.01
CA ALA A 33 7.10 9.03 8.72
C ALA A 33 7.47 9.57 10.11
N ASP A 34 8.55 9.05 10.73
CA ASP A 34 9.05 9.58 11.98
C ASP A 34 9.57 11.03 11.81
N LEU A 35 10.18 11.34 10.65
CA LEU A 35 10.60 12.70 10.31
C LEU A 35 9.42 13.62 10.02
N LEU A 36 8.37 13.12 9.35
CA LEU A 36 7.15 13.92 9.13
C LEU A 36 6.48 14.31 10.45
N ILE A 37 6.40 13.38 11.41
CA ILE A 37 5.86 13.66 12.75
C ILE A 37 6.70 14.75 13.44
N GLN A 38 8.02 14.64 13.41
CA GLN A 38 8.91 15.63 14.02
C GLN A 38 8.78 17.02 13.35
N GLU A 39 8.64 17.04 12.03
CA GLU A 39 8.45 18.28 11.27
C GLU A 39 7.12 18.96 11.62
N GLN A 40 6.04 18.19 11.72
CA GLN A 40 4.72 18.70 12.07
C GLN A 40 4.66 19.21 13.50
N GLU A 41 5.19 18.45 14.46
CA GLU A 41 5.18 18.79 15.87
C GLU A 41 6.28 19.79 16.29
N LYS A 42 7.25 20.09 15.40
CA LYS A 42 8.41 20.93 15.66
C LYS A 42 9.26 20.46 16.86
N LYS A 43 9.25 19.15 17.13
CA LYS A 43 9.93 18.52 18.26
C LYS A 43 10.50 17.16 17.86
N LEU A 44 11.53 16.70 18.56
CA LEU A 44 12.03 15.34 18.39
C LEU A 44 11.04 14.32 18.95
N LEU A 45 10.98 13.11 18.39
CA LEU A 45 10.05 12.06 18.83
C LEU A 45 10.11 11.82 20.36
N ARG A 46 11.31 11.83 20.95
CA ARG A 46 11.48 11.66 22.40
C ARG A 46 10.82 12.76 23.21
N GLU A 47 10.81 13.98 22.70
CA GLU A 47 10.21 15.15 23.34
C GLU A 47 8.69 15.09 23.24
N ILE A 48 8.18 14.75 22.06
CA ILE A 48 6.75 14.52 21.83
C ILE A 48 6.24 13.44 22.82
N ILE A 49 6.94 12.29 22.88
CA ILE A 49 6.56 11.19 23.79
C ILE A 49 6.62 11.61 25.26
N ALA A 50 7.60 12.43 25.64
CA ALA A 50 7.71 12.94 27.00
C ALA A 50 6.55 13.87 27.36
N ASP A 51 6.09 14.69 26.41
CA ASP A 51 5.03 15.68 26.62
C ASP A 51 3.63 15.03 26.65
N VAL A 52 3.32 14.15 25.70
CA VAL A 52 1.96 13.61 25.51
C VAL A 52 1.80 12.15 25.95
N GLY A 53 2.88 11.50 26.36
CA GLY A 53 2.91 10.09 26.72
C GLY A 53 2.77 9.15 25.49
N GLN A 54 2.77 7.86 25.75
CA GLN A 54 2.69 6.84 24.69
C GLN A 54 1.37 6.88 23.93
N ASP A 55 0.25 7.02 24.63
CA ASP A 55 -1.07 7.01 24.01
C ASP A 55 -1.32 8.28 23.19
N GLY A 56 -0.80 9.43 23.66
CA GLY A 56 -0.82 10.68 22.92
C GLY A 56 0.00 10.58 21.63
N PHE A 57 1.21 10.02 21.74
CA PHE A 57 2.06 9.79 20.58
C PHE A 57 1.40 8.87 19.53
N LEU A 58 0.77 7.77 19.95
CA LEU A 58 0.05 6.88 19.04
C LEU A 58 -1.10 7.58 18.30
N LYS A 59 -1.77 8.55 18.91
CA LYS A 59 -2.80 9.36 18.22
C LYS A 59 -2.20 10.24 17.14
N ILE A 60 -1.08 10.92 17.44
CA ILE A 60 -0.34 11.73 16.46
C ILE A 60 0.17 10.83 15.32
N GLU A 61 0.82 9.71 15.65
CA GLU A 61 1.30 8.74 14.66
C GLU A 61 0.14 8.23 13.76
N ASN A 62 -1.03 7.92 14.36
CA ASN A 62 -2.20 7.48 13.59
C ASN A 62 -2.69 8.57 12.63
N GLN A 63 -2.80 9.81 13.09
CA GLN A 63 -3.29 10.91 12.28
C GLN A 63 -2.34 11.21 11.12
N VAL A 64 -1.05 11.45 11.40
CA VAL A 64 -0.05 11.78 10.38
C VAL A 64 0.02 10.71 9.29
N ASN A 65 0.01 9.44 9.69
CA ASN A 65 0.10 8.34 8.73
C ASN A 65 -1.23 8.07 8.00
N ALA A 66 -2.39 8.35 8.61
CA ALA A 66 -3.70 8.19 7.97
C ALA A 66 -3.99 9.29 6.93
N GLU A 67 -3.43 10.49 7.13
CA GLU A 67 -3.61 11.64 6.26
C GLU A 67 -2.49 11.77 5.19
N LEU A 68 -1.51 10.88 5.19
CA LEU A 68 -0.37 10.93 4.29
C LEU A 68 -0.78 10.68 2.83
N GLU A 69 -0.87 11.72 2.03
CA GLU A 69 -1.11 11.65 0.60
C GLU A 69 0.21 11.60 -0.18
N THR A 70 0.45 10.50 -0.86
CA THR A 70 1.65 10.33 -1.69
C THR A 70 1.44 9.24 -2.74
N GLU A 71 2.18 9.37 -3.84
CA GLU A 71 2.26 8.35 -4.89
C GLU A 71 3.73 8.06 -5.22
N ASN A 72 3.97 6.85 -5.71
CA ASN A 72 5.28 6.39 -6.13
C ASN A 72 6.36 6.58 -5.05
N SER A 73 6.03 6.20 -3.81
CA SER A 73 6.89 6.39 -2.64
C SER A 73 7.14 5.08 -1.90
N VAL A 74 8.32 4.97 -1.32
CA VAL A 74 8.62 4.01 -0.24
C VAL A 74 8.45 4.74 1.08
N ILE A 75 7.54 4.26 1.92
CA ILE A 75 7.19 4.86 3.20
C ILE A 75 7.73 3.97 4.32
N SER A 76 8.45 4.57 5.26
CA SER A 76 9.01 3.91 6.44
C SER A 76 8.40 4.49 7.71
N PRO A 77 7.27 3.96 8.19
CA PRO A 77 6.68 4.39 9.45
C PRO A 77 7.41 3.82 10.68
N GLY A 78 7.11 4.39 11.84
CA GLY A 78 7.53 3.87 13.13
C GLY A 78 7.06 2.42 13.38
N GLY A 79 7.76 1.73 14.28
CA GLY A 79 7.41 0.34 14.60
C GLY A 79 6.10 0.18 15.39
N SER A 80 5.50 1.27 15.86
CA SER A 80 4.24 1.34 16.59
C SER A 80 3.02 1.55 15.70
N VAL A 81 3.21 1.92 14.45
CA VAL A 81 2.13 2.18 13.48
C VAL A 81 1.12 1.03 13.37
N ILE A 82 1.53 -0.20 13.65
CA ILE A 82 0.67 -1.39 13.64
C ILE A 82 -0.48 -1.34 14.66
N TYR A 83 -0.38 -0.49 15.68
CA TYR A 83 -1.45 -0.20 16.62
C TYR A 83 -2.41 0.88 16.11
N CYS A 84 -2.01 1.63 15.09
CA CYS A 84 -2.75 2.72 14.47
C CYS A 84 -3.70 2.20 13.40
N ARG A 85 -4.96 1.99 13.77
CA ARG A 85 -5.95 1.32 12.91
C ARG A 85 -6.21 2.08 11.60
N ASP A 86 -6.36 3.40 11.67
CA ASP A 86 -6.70 4.22 10.51
C ASP A 86 -5.50 4.34 9.57
N ALA A 87 -4.30 4.55 10.13
CA ALA A 87 -3.04 4.54 9.38
C ALA A 87 -2.85 3.21 8.62
N MET A 88 -3.05 2.07 9.29
CA MET A 88 -2.87 0.76 8.65
C MET A 88 -3.96 0.47 7.59
N ARG A 89 -5.19 0.97 7.78
CA ARG A 89 -6.24 0.91 6.76
C ARG A 89 -5.84 1.73 5.53
N HIS A 90 -5.43 2.97 5.74
CA HIS A 90 -4.96 3.87 4.69
C HIS A 90 -3.78 3.25 3.91
N TYR A 91 -2.77 2.74 4.59
CA TYR A 91 -1.64 2.08 3.96
C TYR A 91 -2.02 0.87 3.11
N LYS A 92 -3.01 0.09 3.54
CA LYS A 92 -3.59 -1.00 2.73
C LYS A 92 -4.24 -0.49 1.45
N GLU A 93 -4.80 0.71 1.46
CA GLU A 93 -5.45 1.31 0.29
C GLU A 93 -4.43 1.87 -0.71
N ILE A 94 -3.44 2.64 -0.23
CA ILE A 94 -2.50 3.37 -1.08
C ILE A 94 -1.29 2.55 -1.54
N GLY A 95 -0.93 1.46 -0.83
CA GLY A 95 0.33 0.77 -1.09
C GLY A 95 0.33 -0.73 -0.82
N THR A 96 1.48 -1.34 -1.08
CA THR A 96 1.81 -2.73 -0.75
C THR A 96 2.64 -2.73 0.52
N ILE A 97 2.21 -3.48 1.53
CA ILE A 97 2.88 -3.54 2.83
C ILE A 97 3.93 -4.63 2.80
N VAL A 98 5.18 -4.24 3.03
CA VAL A 98 6.36 -5.12 3.09
C VAL A 98 6.82 -5.22 4.53
N TYR A 99 6.75 -6.40 5.09
CA TYR A 99 7.28 -6.70 6.41
C TYR A 99 8.74 -7.14 6.31
N LEU A 100 9.65 -6.35 6.90
CA LEU A 100 11.03 -6.74 7.12
C LEU A 100 11.08 -7.55 8.42
N GLN A 101 11.17 -8.86 8.28
CA GLN A 101 11.17 -9.82 9.38
C GLN A 101 12.61 -10.10 9.82
N ALA A 102 12.86 -10.00 11.11
CA ALA A 102 14.09 -10.48 11.70
C ALA A 102 13.80 -11.12 13.06
N SER A 103 14.58 -12.12 13.45
CA SER A 103 14.45 -12.78 14.73
C SER A 103 14.73 -11.83 15.90
N TYR A 104 14.21 -12.16 17.07
CA TYR A 104 14.52 -11.42 18.28
C TYR A 104 16.03 -11.28 18.52
N GLN A 105 16.79 -12.34 18.24
CA GLN A 105 18.25 -12.35 18.42
C GLN A 105 18.92 -11.30 17.54
N THR A 106 18.52 -11.23 16.26
CA THR A 106 19.03 -10.26 15.30
C THR A 106 18.70 -8.84 15.73
N ILE A 107 17.44 -8.57 16.10
CA ILE A 107 17.01 -7.26 16.56
C ILE A 107 17.72 -6.87 17.85
N LYS A 108 17.86 -7.79 18.83
CA LYS A 108 18.55 -7.54 20.09
C LYS A 108 20.01 -7.14 19.88
N LYS A 109 20.71 -7.77 18.92
CA LYS A 109 22.10 -7.40 18.56
C LYS A 109 22.21 -6.01 17.95
N ARG A 110 21.21 -5.60 17.14
CA ARG A 110 21.21 -4.30 16.45
C ARG A 110 20.76 -3.13 17.33
N ILE A 111 19.95 -3.39 18.36
CA ILE A 111 19.38 -2.36 19.22
C ILE A 111 20.17 -2.25 20.54
N HIS A 112 21.19 -1.39 20.56
CA HIS A 112 22.00 -1.22 21.77
C HIS A 112 21.25 -0.50 22.90
N ASN A 113 20.36 0.44 22.58
CA ASN A 113 19.55 1.18 23.56
C ASN A 113 18.16 1.47 22.99
N PRO A 114 17.13 0.67 23.34
CA PRO A 114 15.76 0.87 22.86
C PRO A 114 15.22 2.27 23.16
N LYS A 115 15.47 2.82 24.35
CA LYS A 115 14.97 4.14 24.77
C LYS A 115 15.53 5.28 23.90
N LYS A 116 16.81 5.24 23.54
CA LYS A 116 17.42 6.26 22.66
C LYS A 116 16.84 6.23 21.23
N ARG A 117 16.24 5.12 20.83
CA ARG A 117 15.59 4.94 19.51
C ARG A 117 14.07 5.18 19.53
N GLY A 118 13.55 5.85 20.57
CA GLY A 118 12.12 6.13 20.67
C GLY A 118 11.25 4.89 20.92
N VAL A 119 11.86 3.76 21.33
CA VAL A 119 11.09 2.56 21.67
C VAL A 119 10.52 2.74 23.07
N VAL A 120 9.22 2.92 23.15
CA VAL A 120 8.51 3.03 24.42
C VAL A 120 8.10 1.63 24.87
N LEU A 121 8.53 1.27 26.09
CA LEU A 121 8.12 0.05 26.78
C LEU A 121 7.13 0.42 27.87
N ARG A 122 6.05 -0.34 28.01
CA ARG A 122 5.13 -0.21 29.15
C ARG A 122 5.84 -0.56 30.46
N LYS A 123 5.34 -0.06 31.58
CA LYS A 123 5.89 -0.39 32.91
C LYS A 123 5.92 -1.92 33.08
N GLY A 124 7.12 -2.47 33.36
CA GLY A 124 7.33 -3.91 33.53
C GLY A 124 7.45 -4.72 32.22
N GLN A 125 7.27 -4.11 31.02
CA GLN A 125 7.41 -4.80 29.75
C GLN A 125 8.88 -4.91 29.35
N SER A 126 9.33 -6.13 29.03
CA SER A 126 10.64 -6.36 28.45
C SER A 126 10.61 -6.11 26.94
N PHE A 127 11.80 -5.92 26.34
CA PHE A 127 11.89 -5.80 24.87
C PHE A 127 11.49 -7.09 24.14
N ARG A 128 11.64 -8.25 24.79
CA ARG A 128 11.15 -9.52 24.26
C ARG A 128 9.63 -9.58 24.23
N ASP A 129 8.98 -9.08 25.28
CA ASP A 129 7.51 -9.02 25.34
C ASP A 129 6.97 -8.12 24.22
N LEU A 130 7.60 -6.96 24.03
CA LEU A 130 7.25 -6.06 22.92
C LEU A 130 7.44 -6.74 21.55
N TYR A 131 8.53 -7.50 21.36
CA TYR A 131 8.76 -8.24 20.14
C TYR A 131 7.65 -9.28 19.90
N ASN A 132 7.36 -10.10 20.91
CA ASN A 132 6.33 -11.15 20.82
C ASN A 132 4.93 -10.56 20.60
N GLU A 133 4.64 -9.39 21.18
CA GLU A 133 3.38 -8.66 20.97
C GLU A 133 3.25 -8.15 19.54
N ARG A 134 4.32 -7.59 18.95
CA ARG A 134 4.26 -6.92 17.64
C ARG A 134 4.31 -7.85 16.44
N VAL A 135 5.04 -8.96 16.53
CA VAL A 135 5.22 -9.89 15.40
C VAL A 135 3.90 -10.33 14.79
N PRO A 136 2.87 -10.79 15.55
CA PRO A 136 1.59 -11.19 14.98
C PRO A 136 0.88 -10.05 14.20
N TYR A 137 1.04 -8.80 14.63
CA TYR A 137 0.47 -7.65 13.90
C TYR A 137 1.21 -7.39 12.60
N PHE A 138 2.56 -7.46 12.58
CA PHE A 138 3.31 -7.33 11.32
C PHE A 138 2.90 -8.41 10.32
N GLU A 139 2.81 -9.66 10.74
CA GLU A 139 2.38 -10.78 9.90
C GLU A 139 0.96 -10.59 9.37
N LYS A 140 0.03 -10.14 10.22
CA LYS A 140 -1.36 -9.84 9.84
C LYS A 140 -1.47 -8.77 8.77
N TYR A 141 -0.65 -7.73 8.84
CA TYR A 141 -0.73 -6.59 7.91
C TYR A 141 0.08 -6.79 6.63
N ALA A 142 1.09 -7.65 6.63
CA ALA A 142 1.99 -7.84 5.51
C ALA A 142 1.29 -8.36 4.25
N ASP A 143 1.62 -7.77 3.10
CA ASP A 143 1.34 -8.33 1.78
C ASP A 143 2.55 -9.13 1.27
N ILE A 144 3.75 -8.78 1.74
CA ILE A 144 5.03 -9.41 1.42
C ILE A 144 5.84 -9.50 2.72
N THR A 145 6.46 -10.65 2.98
CA THR A 145 7.40 -10.81 4.10
C THR A 145 8.78 -11.14 3.55
N VAL A 146 9.79 -10.40 4.01
CA VAL A 146 11.21 -10.62 3.66
C VAL A 146 11.98 -10.85 4.93
N CYS A 147 12.62 -12.02 5.05
CA CYS A 147 13.47 -12.38 6.19
C CYS A 147 14.87 -11.77 6.02
N GLU A 148 15.37 -11.16 7.09
CA GLU A 148 16.70 -10.53 7.15
C GLU A 148 17.73 -11.32 7.96
N ASP A 149 17.32 -12.43 8.57
CA ASP A 149 18.25 -13.22 9.40
C ASP A 149 19.36 -13.82 8.53
N GLY A 150 20.60 -13.58 8.96
CA GLY A 150 21.78 -14.04 8.23
C GLY A 150 22.11 -13.26 6.94
N CYS A 151 21.30 -12.28 6.57
CA CYS A 151 21.52 -11.48 5.38
C CYS A 151 22.38 -10.24 5.67
N ARG A 152 23.21 -9.87 4.72
CA ARG A 152 23.79 -8.53 4.65
C ARG A 152 22.74 -7.56 4.13
N ILE A 153 22.98 -6.27 4.27
CA ILE A 153 22.01 -5.27 3.84
C ILE A 153 21.76 -5.32 2.32
N GLU A 154 22.80 -5.60 1.54
CA GLU A 154 22.71 -5.75 0.09
C GLU A 154 21.79 -6.93 -0.28
N ASP A 155 21.94 -8.06 0.41
CA ASP A 155 21.12 -9.25 0.20
C ASP A 155 19.64 -8.96 0.53
N THR A 156 19.39 -8.23 1.63
CA THR A 156 18.04 -7.80 2.00
C THR A 156 17.41 -6.90 0.94
N ILE A 157 18.16 -5.95 0.38
CA ILE A 157 17.68 -5.06 -0.68
C ILE A 157 17.28 -5.88 -1.92
N GLU A 158 18.13 -6.80 -2.37
CA GLU A 158 17.82 -7.66 -3.52
C GLU A 158 16.58 -8.55 -3.26
N ASN A 159 16.49 -9.13 -2.07
CA ASN A 159 15.34 -9.93 -1.66
C ASN A 159 14.03 -9.12 -1.70
N VAL A 160 14.05 -7.88 -1.21
CA VAL A 160 12.90 -6.98 -1.27
C VAL A 160 12.52 -6.67 -2.72
N LEU A 161 13.48 -6.31 -3.57
CA LEU A 161 13.23 -5.99 -4.98
C LEU A 161 12.61 -7.17 -5.72
N ASN A 162 13.15 -8.37 -5.52
CA ASN A 162 12.66 -9.60 -6.13
C ASN A 162 11.24 -9.93 -5.65
N ALA A 163 11.00 -9.89 -4.33
CA ALA A 163 9.69 -10.17 -3.75
C ALA A 163 8.62 -9.18 -4.23
N VAL A 164 8.94 -7.89 -4.31
CA VAL A 164 8.04 -6.85 -4.86
C VAL A 164 7.74 -7.10 -6.35
N ALA A 165 8.75 -7.46 -7.14
CA ALA A 165 8.57 -7.75 -8.56
C ALA A 165 7.67 -8.97 -8.78
N GLU A 166 7.86 -10.03 -8.02
CA GLU A 166 7.03 -11.24 -8.07
C GLU A 166 5.59 -10.96 -7.64
N TYR A 167 5.41 -10.27 -6.53
CA TYR A 167 4.08 -9.88 -6.05
C TYR A 167 3.31 -9.07 -7.10
N ARG A 168 3.97 -8.08 -7.73
CA ARG A 168 3.38 -7.29 -8.82
C ARG A 168 2.99 -8.14 -10.03
N LYS A 169 3.81 -9.14 -10.40
CA LYS A 169 3.49 -10.11 -11.47
C LYS A 169 2.24 -10.95 -11.12
N GLN A 170 2.16 -11.45 -9.90
CA GLN A 170 1.03 -12.24 -9.41
C GLN A 170 -0.27 -11.41 -9.41
N GLN A 171 -0.24 -10.17 -8.93
CA GLN A 171 -1.39 -9.26 -8.92
C GLN A 171 -1.89 -8.98 -10.37
N LYS A 172 -0.99 -8.77 -11.32
CA LYS A 172 -1.35 -8.61 -12.73
C LYS A 172 -2.03 -9.86 -13.31
N LYS A 173 -1.52 -11.07 -12.99
CA LYS A 173 -2.12 -12.35 -13.43
C LYS A 173 -3.52 -12.54 -12.84
N GLN A 174 -3.71 -12.25 -11.55
CA GLN A 174 -5.01 -12.36 -10.88
C GLN A 174 -6.05 -11.39 -11.47
N LYS A 175 -5.68 -10.12 -11.72
CA LYS A 175 -6.57 -9.15 -12.37
C LYS A 175 -6.99 -9.60 -13.76
N LYS A 176 -6.07 -10.14 -14.57
CA LYS A 176 -6.40 -10.68 -15.90
C LYS A 176 -7.36 -11.88 -15.81
N LYS A 177 -7.17 -12.79 -14.84
CA LYS A 177 -8.08 -13.93 -14.62
C LYS A 177 -9.49 -13.48 -14.19
N ARG A 178 -9.59 -12.50 -13.28
CA ARG A 178 -10.88 -11.93 -12.84
C ARG A 178 -11.61 -11.26 -14.00
N PHE A 179 -10.91 -10.47 -14.81
CA PHE A 179 -11.49 -9.83 -15.98
C PHE A 179 -12.05 -10.86 -16.97
N ARG A 180 -11.29 -11.89 -17.31
CA ARG A 180 -11.74 -12.98 -18.22
C ARG A 180 -12.97 -13.71 -17.67
N LYS A 181 -13.00 -14.00 -16.36
CA LYS A 181 -14.14 -14.66 -15.70
C LYS A 181 -15.42 -13.81 -15.78
N ASN A 182 -15.31 -12.51 -15.53
CA ASN A 182 -16.44 -11.61 -15.58
C ASN A 182 -16.96 -11.40 -17.02
N TYR A 183 -16.07 -11.40 -18.01
CA TYR A 183 -16.47 -11.29 -19.43
C TYR A 183 -17.21 -12.55 -19.90
N SER A 184 -16.73 -13.74 -19.52
CA SER A 184 -17.40 -15.00 -19.88
C SER A 184 -18.78 -15.18 -19.21
N THR A 185 -18.97 -14.66 -17.99
CA THR A 185 -20.26 -14.70 -17.31
C THR A 185 -21.27 -13.70 -17.85
N LYS A 186 -20.82 -12.52 -18.32
CA LYS A 186 -21.72 -11.56 -19.00
C LYS A 186 -22.23 -12.10 -20.34
N ASN A 187 -21.39 -12.72 -21.15
CA ASN A 187 -21.81 -13.28 -22.45
C ASN A 187 -22.73 -14.50 -22.30
N ARG A 188 -22.62 -15.28 -21.20
CA ARG A 188 -23.56 -16.38 -20.96
C ARG A 188 -24.96 -15.92 -20.52
N LYS A 189 -25.12 -14.70 -20.00
CA LYS A 189 -26.42 -14.14 -19.64
C LYS A 189 -27.15 -13.50 -20.82
N SER A 190 -26.43 -13.08 -21.86
CA SER A 190 -27.04 -12.47 -23.06
C SER A 190 -27.55 -13.48 -24.10
N THR A 191 -27.21 -14.77 -23.96
CA THR A 191 -27.64 -15.82 -24.92
C THR A 191 -28.86 -16.64 -24.44
N LYS A 192 -29.53 -16.25 -23.34
CA LYS A 192 -30.76 -16.89 -22.89
C LYS A 192 -31.97 -16.00 -23.14
N HIS A 193 -32.33 -15.83 -24.42
CA HIS A 193 -33.71 -15.53 -24.81
C HIS A 193 -34.03 -16.28 -26.11
N PRO A 194 -34.76 -17.39 -26.06
CA PRO A 194 -35.45 -17.94 -27.18
C PRO A 194 -36.88 -17.44 -27.12
N GLY A 195 -37.14 -16.32 -27.74
CA GLY A 195 -38.52 -15.83 -27.97
C GLY A 195 -38.91 -16.12 -29.41
N LYS A 196 -39.43 -17.31 -29.68
CA LYS A 196 -40.29 -17.54 -30.85
C LYS A 196 -41.49 -16.60 -30.77
N ARG A 197 -41.61 -15.72 -31.74
CA ARG A 197 -42.91 -15.15 -32.13
C ARG A 197 -42.97 -15.17 -33.64
N THR A 198 -43.68 -16.18 -34.13
CA THR A 198 -44.31 -16.22 -35.45
C THR A 198 -45.34 -15.10 -35.49
N GLY A 199 -45.29 -14.27 -36.50
CA GLY A 199 -46.29 -13.26 -36.80
C GLY A 199 -46.09 -12.71 -38.19
N ARG A 200 -46.86 -13.27 -39.15
CA ARG A 200 -47.13 -12.70 -40.46
C ARG A 200 -47.46 -11.22 -40.35
N TYR A 201 -47.02 -10.40 -41.30
CA TYR A 201 -47.87 -9.45 -42.03
C TYR A 201 -46.99 -8.66 -43.04
N THR A 202 -47.21 -8.91 -44.29
CA THR A 202 -47.61 -8.05 -45.42
C THR A 202 -46.87 -6.73 -45.67
N ALA A 203 -46.49 -6.61 -46.91
CA ALA A 203 -45.88 -5.48 -47.58
C ALA A 203 -46.75 -4.21 -47.57
N ALA A 204 -46.11 -3.06 -47.39
CA ALA A 204 -46.59 -1.79 -47.95
C ALA A 204 -45.40 -0.80 -48.13
N LYS A 205 -45.16 -0.55 -49.39
CA LYS A 205 -44.72 0.66 -50.13
C LYS A 205 -43.74 1.63 -49.50
N LYS A 206 -42.56 1.70 -50.18
CA LYS A 206 -41.93 2.91 -50.76
C LYS A 206 -42.64 4.26 -50.52
N THR A 207 -41.92 5.21 -49.93
CA THR A 207 -41.60 6.56 -50.40
C THR A 207 -41.05 7.39 -49.27
N GLU A 208 -39.92 7.92 -49.42
CA GLU A 208 -39.42 9.27 -49.21
C GLU A 208 -37.93 9.31 -48.85
N THR A 209 -37.15 9.19 -49.90
CA THR A 209 -35.79 9.73 -49.97
C THR A 209 -35.88 11.22 -50.31
N LYS A 210 -34.98 12.02 -49.72
CA LYS A 210 -34.65 13.43 -49.97
C LYS A 210 -35.19 14.43 -48.98
N LYS A 211 -34.37 14.69 -47.93
CA LYS A 211 -34.13 16.01 -47.34
C LYS A 211 -33.21 15.89 -46.12
N ALA A 212 -31.90 15.85 -46.34
CA ALA A 212 -30.89 16.18 -45.32
C ALA A 212 -29.47 16.28 -45.91
N GLU A 213 -29.37 16.88 -47.08
CA GLU A 213 -28.09 17.37 -47.61
C GLU A 213 -28.25 18.85 -47.97
N THR A 214 -28.29 19.72 -46.97
CA THR A 214 -28.06 21.17 -47.11
C THR A 214 -28.05 21.80 -45.72
N LYS A 215 -26.99 21.55 -44.97
CA LYS A 215 -26.57 22.39 -43.81
C LYS A 215 -25.18 21.98 -43.32
N LYS A 216 -24.22 22.03 -44.25
CA LYS A 216 -22.78 22.01 -43.89
C LYS A 216 -22.00 22.85 -44.92
N ALA A 217 -22.27 24.14 -44.98
CA ALA A 217 -21.42 25.10 -45.65
C ALA A 217 -21.86 26.50 -45.20
N GLU A 218 -21.48 26.91 -44.03
CA GLU A 218 -21.44 28.31 -43.60
C GLU A 218 -21.12 28.36 -42.13
N VAL A 219 -19.84 28.21 -41.79
CA VAL A 219 -19.12 28.85 -40.65
C VAL A 219 -17.64 28.57 -40.88
N LYS A 220 -17.10 29.23 -41.90
CA LYS A 220 -15.66 29.52 -42.03
C LYS A 220 -15.57 30.92 -42.63
N LYS A 221 -15.62 31.91 -41.79
CA LYS A 221 -15.12 33.30 -42.00
C LYS A 221 -15.74 34.16 -40.90
N THR A 222 -15.08 34.26 -39.81
CA THR A 222 -14.77 35.51 -39.07
C THR A 222 -13.76 35.11 -37.98
#